data_eb77a8d4485797feca72411bda354863
#
_entry.id   eb77a8d4485797feca72411bda354863
#
_cell.length_a   1.000
_cell.length_b   1.000
_cell.length_c   1.000
_cell.angle_alpha   90.00
_cell.angle_beta   90.00
_cell.angle_gamma   90.00
#
_symmetry.space_group_name_H-M   'P 1'
#
loop_
_entity.id
_entity.type
_entity.pdbx_description
1 polymer ?
#
loop_
_entity_poly.entity_id
_entity_poly.type
_entity_poly.pdbx_seq_one_letter_code
_entity_poly.pdbx_strand_id
1 'polypeptide(L)'
;MQHYSVSRRIRRLTIAALSTLLASAAAVTVSAPAHADITPTTLVNGVLSTIGGCQSPVRDAIVGCTRMETLTTQFPVVLDLNQLGTNIVVLGAGLFPDGTMRPVLISRLQAALQVARRYPLSPIIVSGGVPKNGITEAGAMRAWLIANGIPWFRITEENTSRSTVENARNTNGILAGRGATSAVVVTSPDHLQRAMVDFRTAVAGRIPVAGVVAP
;
A
#
# COMPACT_ATOMS: atom_id res chain seq x y z
N MET A 1 -37.85 45.99 -77.02
CA MET A 1 -39.09 46.68 -76.69
C MET A 1 -39.58 46.11 -75.34
N GLN A 2 -39.84 46.98 -74.45
CA GLN A 2 -40.48 46.82 -73.12
C GLN A 2 -39.90 45.85 -72.09
N HIS A 3 -39.27 46.52 -71.16
CA HIS A 3 -38.83 46.00 -69.88
C HIS A 3 -40.00 45.73 -68.92
N TYR A 4 -39.96 44.60 -68.20
CA TYR A 4 -40.73 44.46 -66.96
C TYR A 4 -39.80 44.10 -65.80
N SER A 5 -39.66 45.09 -64.92
CA SER A 5 -38.96 44.97 -63.65
C SER A 5 -39.90 44.31 -62.63
N VAL A 6 -39.49 43.20 -62.00
CA VAL A 6 -40.15 42.62 -60.83
C VAL A 6 -39.19 42.63 -59.65
N SER A 7 -39.44 43.60 -58.81
CA SER A 7 -38.82 43.75 -57.50
C SER A 7 -39.28 42.64 -56.56
N ARG A 8 -38.36 41.76 -56.16
CA ARG A 8 -38.59 40.80 -55.03
C ARG A 8 -37.90 41.33 -53.81
N ARG A 9 -38.72 41.77 -52.84
CA ARG A 9 -38.29 42.06 -51.45
C ARG A 9 -37.87 40.75 -50.77
N ILE A 10 -36.58 40.58 -50.48
CA ILE A 10 -36.08 39.49 -49.63
C ILE A 10 -36.18 39.98 -48.18
N ARG A 11 -37.10 39.37 -47.43
CA ARG A 11 -37.18 39.51 -45.98
C ARG A 11 -35.98 38.78 -45.37
N ARG A 12 -35.09 39.53 -44.75
CA ARG A 12 -34.01 38.96 -43.91
C ARG A 12 -34.61 38.44 -42.61
N LEU A 13 -34.66 37.12 -42.45
CA LEU A 13 -34.88 36.46 -41.19
C LEU A 13 -33.53 36.37 -40.47
N THR A 14 -33.36 37.17 -39.45
CA THR A 14 -32.25 37.06 -38.51
C THR A 14 -32.57 35.93 -37.53
N ILE A 15 -31.90 34.79 -37.71
CA ILE A 15 -31.90 33.72 -36.73
C ILE A 15 -30.85 34.03 -35.67
N ALA A 16 -31.26 34.45 -34.50
CA ALA A 16 -30.38 34.59 -33.34
C ALA A 16 -30.12 33.18 -32.78
N ALA A 17 -28.94 32.63 -33.08
CA ALA A 17 -28.46 31.41 -32.45
C ALA A 17 -27.98 31.71 -31.03
N LEU A 18 -28.78 31.37 -30.05
CA LEU A 18 -28.42 31.44 -28.63
C LEU A 18 -27.54 30.25 -28.30
N SER A 19 -26.22 30.43 -28.35
CA SER A 19 -25.23 29.44 -27.94
C SER A 19 -25.15 29.39 -26.42
N THR A 20 -25.86 28.47 -25.79
CA THR A 20 -25.68 28.13 -24.39
C THR A 20 -24.40 27.33 -24.21
N LEU A 21 -23.31 27.97 -23.82
CA LEU A 21 -22.12 27.30 -23.29
C LEU A 21 -22.46 26.67 -21.92
N LEU A 22 -22.71 25.36 -21.91
CA LEU A 22 -22.67 24.59 -20.68
C LEU A 22 -21.19 24.46 -20.25
N ALA A 23 -20.78 25.30 -19.31
CA ALA A 23 -19.52 25.13 -18.62
C ALA A 23 -19.66 23.92 -17.70
N SER A 24 -19.15 22.75 -18.12
CA SER A 24 -18.98 21.59 -17.27
C SER A 24 -17.91 21.92 -16.23
N ALA A 25 -18.31 22.37 -15.06
CA ALA A 25 -17.44 22.45 -13.91
C ALA A 25 -17.08 21.02 -13.52
N ALA A 26 -15.90 20.54 -13.95
CA ALA A 26 -15.30 19.34 -13.40
C ALA A 26 -15.04 19.60 -11.92
N ALA A 27 -15.85 19.04 -11.04
CA ALA A 27 -15.61 19.07 -9.62
C ALA A 27 -14.31 18.30 -9.36
N VAL A 28 -13.23 19.04 -9.13
CA VAL A 28 -12.00 18.47 -8.60
C VAL A 28 -12.33 18.02 -7.18
N THR A 29 -12.62 16.73 -7.03
CA THR A 29 -12.74 16.12 -5.70
C THR A 29 -11.34 16.12 -5.10
N VAL A 30 -11.05 17.13 -4.27
CA VAL A 30 -9.88 17.10 -3.39
C VAL A 30 -10.12 15.96 -2.43
N SER A 31 -9.43 14.84 -2.67
CA SER A 31 -9.43 13.71 -1.74
C SER A 31 -8.92 14.24 -0.39
N ALA A 32 -9.69 14.03 0.68
CA ALA A 32 -9.22 14.33 2.02
C ALA A 32 -7.86 13.68 2.25
N PRO A 33 -6.92 14.35 2.95
CA PRO A 33 -5.62 13.77 3.24
C PRO A 33 -5.81 12.39 3.90
N ALA A 34 -4.97 11.44 3.48
CA ALA A 34 -4.98 10.11 4.07
C ALA A 34 -4.45 10.23 5.50
N HIS A 35 -5.30 9.93 6.47
CA HIS A 35 -4.92 9.84 7.88
C HIS A 35 -5.02 8.39 8.35
N ALA A 36 -4.10 7.98 9.25
CA ALA A 36 -4.23 6.72 9.96
C ALA A 36 -5.50 6.71 10.81
N ASP A 37 -5.99 5.53 11.12
CA ASP A 37 -7.10 5.38 12.04
C ASP A 37 -6.61 5.68 13.48
N ILE A 38 -6.68 6.95 13.87
CA ILE A 38 -6.23 7.40 15.20
C ILE A 38 -7.25 6.93 16.24
N THR A 39 -7.03 5.76 16.78
CA THR A 39 -7.78 5.18 17.89
C THR A 39 -6.85 5.01 19.11
N PRO A 40 -7.38 4.81 20.33
CA PRO A 40 -6.53 4.50 21.46
C PRO A 40 -5.56 3.33 21.20
N THR A 41 -6.02 2.29 20.49
CA THR A 41 -5.22 1.12 20.13
C THR A 41 -4.08 1.47 19.18
N THR A 42 -4.36 2.18 18.08
CA THR A 42 -3.30 2.54 17.11
C THR A 42 -2.31 3.54 17.69
N LEU A 43 -2.76 4.42 18.59
CA LEU A 43 -1.89 5.35 19.32
C LEU A 43 -0.95 4.60 20.28
N VAL A 44 -1.47 3.67 21.09
CA VAL A 44 -0.65 2.86 22.00
C VAL A 44 0.36 2.02 21.21
N ASN A 45 -0.07 1.31 20.14
CA ASN A 45 0.83 0.56 19.28
C ASN A 45 1.89 1.47 18.63
N GLY A 46 1.54 2.69 18.23
CA GLY A 46 2.47 3.68 17.70
C GLY A 46 3.53 4.08 18.71
N VAL A 47 3.16 4.37 19.95
CA VAL A 47 4.08 4.67 21.04
C VAL A 47 5.01 3.48 21.32
N LEU A 48 4.47 2.26 21.42
CA LEU A 48 5.27 1.05 21.63
C LEU A 48 6.27 0.82 20.50
N SER A 49 5.86 1.03 19.24
CA SER A 49 6.70 0.82 18.06
C SER A 49 7.80 1.86 17.90
N THR A 50 7.63 3.09 18.43
CA THR A 50 8.57 4.20 18.24
C THR A 50 9.46 4.45 19.44
N ILE A 51 8.90 4.50 20.65
CA ILE A 51 9.62 4.85 21.88
C ILE A 51 9.44 3.85 23.02
N GLY A 52 8.48 2.92 22.90
CA GLY A 52 8.07 2.01 23.98
C GLY A 52 8.88 0.71 24.09
N GLY A 53 10.05 0.61 23.44
CA GLY A 53 10.94 -0.55 23.56
C GLY A 53 10.82 -1.57 22.43
N CYS A 54 9.83 -1.47 21.52
CA CYS A 54 9.77 -2.31 20.33
C CYS A 54 10.85 -1.92 19.31
N GLN A 55 11.30 -0.67 19.30
CA GLN A 55 12.46 -0.19 18.56
C GLN A 55 13.73 -0.38 19.37
N SER A 56 14.18 -1.63 19.51
CA SER A 56 15.32 -2.05 20.31
C SER A 56 16.27 -2.95 19.52
N PRO A 57 17.59 -2.95 19.79
CA PRO A 57 18.49 -3.98 19.29
C PRO A 57 18.42 -5.28 20.11
N VAL A 58 17.77 -5.28 21.29
CA VAL A 58 17.73 -6.41 22.22
C VAL A 58 16.46 -7.23 21.96
N ARG A 59 16.64 -8.51 21.57
CA ARG A 59 15.53 -9.41 21.20
C ARG A 59 14.50 -9.59 22.32
N ASP A 60 14.92 -9.74 23.57
CA ASP A 60 14.00 -9.96 24.69
C ASP A 60 13.11 -8.74 24.94
N ALA A 61 13.67 -7.51 24.80
CA ALA A 61 12.89 -6.29 24.86
C ALA A 61 11.87 -6.21 23.70
N ILE A 62 12.27 -6.61 22.49
CA ILE A 62 11.38 -6.69 21.32
C ILE A 62 10.24 -7.67 21.58
N VAL A 63 10.53 -8.88 22.08
CA VAL A 63 9.53 -9.90 22.39
C VAL A 63 8.55 -9.41 23.45
N GLY A 64 9.06 -8.83 24.53
CA GLY A 64 8.25 -8.24 25.62
C GLY A 64 7.31 -7.16 25.11
N CYS A 65 7.84 -6.18 24.36
CA CYS A 65 7.06 -5.10 23.80
C CYS A 65 6.04 -5.60 22.76
N THR A 66 6.44 -6.50 21.86
CA THR A 66 5.53 -7.00 20.80
C THR A 66 4.32 -7.74 21.38
N ARG A 67 4.45 -8.36 22.56
CA ARG A 67 3.33 -9.00 23.26
C ARG A 67 2.32 -8.00 23.85
N MET A 68 2.72 -6.77 24.09
CA MET A 68 1.84 -5.71 24.61
C MET A 68 1.02 -5.03 23.51
N GLU A 69 1.41 -5.19 22.25
CA GLU A 69 0.66 -4.63 21.13
C GLU A 69 -0.63 -5.40 20.86
N THR A 70 -1.69 -4.67 20.61
CA THR A 70 -2.95 -5.25 20.12
C THR A 70 -2.89 -5.35 18.60
N LEU A 71 -2.95 -6.59 18.09
CA LEU A 71 -3.00 -6.82 16.65
C LEU A 71 -4.31 -6.28 16.06
N THR A 72 -4.22 -5.49 15.00
CA THR A 72 -5.37 -4.79 14.42
C THR A 72 -5.29 -4.74 12.89
N THR A 73 -6.45 -4.60 12.25
CA THR A 73 -6.60 -4.31 10.82
C THR A 73 -6.48 -2.82 10.51
N GLN A 74 -6.39 -1.96 11.54
CA GLN A 74 -6.31 -0.50 11.40
C GLN A 74 -4.94 -0.06 10.88
N PHE A 75 -4.90 1.08 10.22
CA PHE A 75 -3.66 1.61 9.65
C PHE A 75 -2.78 2.26 10.73
N PRO A 76 -1.51 1.84 10.84
CA PRO A 76 -0.61 2.38 11.85
C PRO A 76 -0.27 3.87 11.62
N VAL A 77 -0.15 4.62 12.72
CA VAL A 77 0.16 6.06 12.69
C VAL A 77 1.51 6.40 12.03
N VAL A 78 2.45 5.46 11.96
CA VAL A 78 3.75 5.68 11.28
C VAL A 78 3.61 5.99 9.79
N LEU A 79 2.50 5.58 9.16
CA LEU A 79 2.18 5.90 7.76
C LEU A 79 1.91 7.40 7.55
N ASP A 80 1.32 8.07 8.55
CA ASP A 80 1.05 9.52 8.48
C ASP A 80 2.31 10.36 8.76
N LEU A 81 3.25 9.82 9.54
CA LEU A 81 4.46 10.55 9.90
C LEU A 81 5.37 10.80 8.70
N ASN A 82 5.57 9.80 7.84
CA ASN A 82 6.36 9.92 6.62
C ASN A 82 5.99 8.83 5.59
N GLN A 83 5.06 9.10 4.69
CA GLN A 83 4.65 8.13 3.67
C GLN A 83 5.80 7.68 2.75
N LEU A 84 6.64 8.61 2.29
CA LEU A 84 7.76 8.29 1.39
C LEU A 84 8.81 7.39 2.06
N GLY A 85 9.05 7.61 3.34
CA GLY A 85 10.01 6.83 4.13
C GLY A 85 9.44 5.55 4.71
N THR A 86 8.09 5.38 4.73
CA THR A 86 7.42 4.21 5.28
C THR A 86 7.15 3.17 4.20
N ASN A 87 7.81 2.02 4.28
CA ASN A 87 7.61 0.93 3.30
C ASN A 87 6.52 -0.03 3.79
N ILE A 88 5.58 -0.39 2.90
CA ILE A 88 4.59 -1.44 3.12
C ILE A 88 5.22 -2.78 2.75
N VAL A 89 5.30 -3.72 3.69
CA VAL A 89 5.93 -5.03 3.48
C VAL A 89 4.84 -6.10 3.53
N VAL A 90 4.64 -6.81 2.41
CA VAL A 90 3.63 -7.88 2.30
C VAL A 90 4.33 -9.23 2.33
N LEU A 91 3.95 -10.10 3.28
CA LEU A 91 4.57 -11.41 3.42
C LEU A 91 3.84 -12.50 2.65
N GLY A 92 4.61 -13.34 1.97
CA GLY A 92 4.12 -14.55 1.32
C GLY A 92 3.48 -15.55 2.29
N ALA A 93 2.62 -16.42 1.76
CA ALA A 93 1.90 -17.45 2.52
C ALA A 93 1.87 -18.80 1.79
N GLY A 94 2.80 -19.00 0.88
CA GLY A 94 2.89 -20.16 0.01
C GLY A 94 1.97 -20.08 -1.22
N LEU A 95 2.40 -20.76 -2.27
CA LEU A 95 1.61 -21.02 -3.47
C LEU A 95 1.14 -22.48 -3.48
N PHE A 96 0.11 -22.77 -4.27
CA PHE A 96 -0.23 -24.14 -4.63
C PHE A 96 0.82 -24.73 -5.60
N PRO A 97 0.89 -26.05 -5.77
CA PRO A 97 1.88 -26.67 -6.66
C PRO A 97 1.83 -26.17 -8.11
N ASP A 98 0.67 -25.73 -8.58
CA ASP A 98 0.45 -25.15 -9.91
C ASP A 98 0.89 -23.69 -10.03
N GLY A 99 1.36 -23.06 -8.95
CA GLY A 99 1.77 -21.66 -8.89
C GLY A 99 0.64 -20.69 -8.54
N THR A 100 -0.57 -21.14 -8.34
CA THR A 100 -1.70 -20.27 -7.93
C THR A 100 -1.60 -19.87 -6.48
N MET A 101 -2.13 -18.70 -6.15
CA MET A 101 -2.07 -18.14 -4.79
C MET A 101 -3.09 -18.80 -3.86
N ARG A 102 -2.66 -19.09 -2.64
CA ARG A 102 -3.55 -19.58 -1.57
C ARG A 102 -4.50 -18.46 -1.12
N PRO A 103 -5.71 -18.79 -0.62
CA PRO A 103 -6.67 -17.77 -0.14
C PRO A 103 -6.07 -16.81 0.89
N VAL A 104 -5.27 -17.33 1.84
CA VAL A 104 -4.59 -16.50 2.85
C VAL A 104 -3.61 -15.48 2.24
N LEU A 105 -2.98 -15.82 1.11
CA LEU A 105 -2.11 -14.87 0.40
C LEU A 105 -2.94 -13.77 -0.27
N ILE A 106 -4.10 -14.12 -0.86
CA ILE A 106 -5.03 -13.14 -1.42
C ILE A 106 -5.55 -12.19 -0.34
N SER A 107 -5.90 -12.71 0.85
CA SER A 107 -6.33 -11.88 1.99
C SER A 107 -5.25 -10.85 2.38
N ARG A 108 -3.99 -11.29 2.50
CA ARG A 108 -2.85 -10.37 2.75
C ARG A 108 -2.71 -9.29 1.68
N LEU A 109 -2.87 -9.66 0.42
CA LEU A 109 -2.80 -8.72 -0.71
C LEU A 109 -3.95 -7.73 -0.71
N GLN A 110 -5.18 -8.16 -0.35
CA GLN A 110 -6.33 -7.27 -0.22
C GLN A 110 -6.11 -6.23 0.90
N ALA A 111 -5.61 -6.65 2.06
CA ALA A 111 -5.26 -5.72 3.13
C ALA A 111 -4.14 -4.75 2.69
N ALA A 112 -3.09 -5.25 2.06
CA ALA A 112 -2.00 -4.42 1.54
C ALA A 112 -2.47 -3.43 0.47
N LEU A 113 -3.41 -3.83 -0.39
CA LEU A 113 -4.01 -2.97 -1.41
C LEU A 113 -4.77 -1.80 -0.78
N GLN A 114 -5.52 -2.03 0.31
CA GLN A 114 -6.19 -0.97 1.06
C GLN A 114 -5.20 0.04 1.63
N VAL A 115 -4.13 -0.45 2.30
CA VAL A 115 -3.04 0.40 2.80
C VAL A 115 -2.40 1.18 1.65
N ALA A 116 -2.04 0.50 0.56
CA ALA A 116 -1.33 1.09 -0.57
C ALA A 116 -2.15 2.17 -1.32
N ARG A 117 -3.49 2.00 -1.38
CA ARG A 117 -4.41 3.00 -1.96
C ARG A 117 -4.57 4.21 -1.06
N ARG A 118 -4.61 4.00 0.25
CA ARG A 118 -4.71 5.06 1.24
C ARG A 118 -3.44 5.88 1.33
N TYR A 119 -2.27 5.24 1.15
CA TYR A 119 -0.94 5.84 1.23
C TYR A 119 -0.20 5.68 -0.11
N PRO A 120 -0.56 6.48 -1.13
CA PRO A 120 -0.06 6.31 -2.50
C PRO A 120 1.43 6.58 -2.65
N LEU A 121 2.07 7.28 -1.71
CA LEU A 121 3.50 7.60 -1.75
C LEU A 121 4.37 6.53 -1.08
N SER A 122 3.78 5.62 -0.30
CA SER A 122 4.53 4.56 0.39
C SER A 122 5.00 3.50 -0.60
N PRO A 123 6.32 3.19 -0.68
CA PRO A 123 6.82 2.07 -1.47
C PRO A 123 6.34 0.73 -0.90
N ILE A 124 6.28 -0.28 -1.76
CA ILE A 124 5.81 -1.63 -1.39
C ILE A 124 6.96 -2.63 -1.60
N ILE A 125 7.15 -3.51 -0.65
CA ILE A 125 8.03 -4.69 -0.77
C ILE A 125 7.14 -5.92 -0.62
N VAL A 126 7.18 -6.83 -1.60
CA VAL A 126 6.54 -8.13 -1.52
C VAL A 126 7.63 -9.17 -1.29
N SER A 127 7.52 -9.97 -0.21
CA SER A 127 8.61 -10.85 0.24
C SER A 127 8.16 -12.31 0.35
N GLY A 128 8.87 -13.20 -0.37
CA GLY A 128 8.64 -14.64 -0.41
C GLY A 128 9.23 -15.29 -1.65
N GLY A 129 10.17 -16.21 -1.45
CA GLY A 129 11.05 -16.71 -2.52
C GLY A 129 10.84 -18.16 -2.93
N VAL A 130 9.98 -18.95 -2.26
CA VAL A 130 9.83 -20.38 -2.60
C VAL A 130 9.03 -20.54 -3.90
N PRO A 131 9.67 -21.00 -4.99
CA PRO A 131 8.99 -21.10 -6.27
C PRO A 131 8.06 -22.33 -6.31
N LYS A 132 6.91 -22.16 -6.99
CA LYS A 132 6.01 -23.24 -7.42
C LYS A 132 5.72 -23.04 -8.91
N ASN A 133 5.85 -24.06 -9.70
CA ASN A 133 5.70 -23.98 -11.16
C ASN A 133 6.47 -22.79 -11.79
N GLY A 134 7.70 -22.54 -11.31
CA GLY A 134 8.56 -21.44 -11.81
C GLY A 134 8.17 -20.03 -11.32
N ILE A 135 7.13 -19.89 -10.49
CA ILE A 135 6.66 -18.60 -9.96
C ILE A 135 7.00 -18.50 -8.48
N THR A 136 7.66 -17.41 -8.07
CA THR A 136 7.89 -17.11 -6.65
C THR A 136 6.64 -16.44 -6.03
N GLU A 137 6.51 -16.50 -4.71
CA GLU A 137 5.42 -15.80 -4.01
C GLU A 137 5.49 -14.28 -4.29
N ALA A 138 6.69 -13.70 -4.21
CA ALA A 138 6.91 -12.28 -4.50
C ALA A 138 6.48 -11.91 -5.92
N GLY A 139 6.84 -12.73 -6.92
CA GLY A 139 6.42 -12.52 -8.31
C GLY A 139 4.91 -12.58 -8.49
N ALA A 140 4.24 -13.59 -7.87
CA ALA A 140 2.78 -13.70 -7.89
C ALA A 140 2.10 -12.50 -7.21
N MET A 141 2.60 -12.07 -6.03
CA MET A 141 2.08 -10.91 -5.30
C MET A 141 2.23 -9.62 -6.11
N ARG A 142 3.40 -9.40 -6.73
CA ARG A 142 3.64 -8.24 -7.60
C ARG A 142 2.66 -8.20 -8.77
N ALA A 143 2.52 -9.31 -9.48
CA ALA A 143 1.60 -9.40 -10.62
C ALA A 143 0.15 -9.08 -10.20
N TRP A 144 -0.29 -9.61 -9.06
CA TRP A 144 -1.62 -9.34 -8.52
C TRP A 144 -1.83 -7.87 -8.16
N LEU A 145 -0.87 -7.24 -7.47
CA LEU A 145 -0.97 -5.81 -7.09
C LEU A 145 -1.03 -4.91 -8.33
N ILE A 146 -0.22 -5.18 -9.36
CA ILE A 146 -0.26 -4.44 -10.63
C ILE A 146 -1.63 -4.59 -11.31
N ALA A 147 -2.16 -5.82 -11.40
CA ALA A 147 -3.48 -6.08 -11.96
C ALA A 147 -4.61 -5.38 -11.18
N ASN A 148 -4.39 -5.05 -9.89
CA ASN A 148 -5.31 -4.30 -9.04
C ASN A 148 -5.01 -2.79 -8.98
N GLY A 149 -4.21 -2.27 -9.90
CA GLY A 149 -4.01 -0.84 -10.12
C GLY A 149 -2.87 -0.20 -9.32
N ILE A 150 -2.00 -0.98 -8.68
CA ILE A 150 -0.80 -0.43 -8.04
C ILE A 150 0.30 -0.26 -9.11
N PRO A 151 0.89 0.94 -9.27
CA PRO A 151 1.95 1.18 -10.23
C PRO A 151 3.15 0.27 -9.98
N TRP A 152 3.67 -0.34 -11.03
CA TRP A 152 4.77 -1.31 -10.97
C TRP A 152 6.04 -0.78 -10.29
N PHE A 153 6.32 0.52 -10.46
CA PHE A 153 7.52 1.17 -9.90
C PHE A 153 7.46 1.35 -8.38
N ARG A 154 6.28 1.23 -7.76
CA ARG A 154 6.12 1.21 -6.30
C ARG A 154 6.48 -0.12 -5.69
N ILE A 155 6.52 -1.22 -6.48
CA ILE A 155 6.62 -2.59 -5.97
C ILE A 155 8.01 -3.14 -6.21
N THR A 156 8.66 -3.58 -5.14
CA THR A 156 9.92 -4.33 -5.18
C THR A 156 9.70 -5.75 -4.72
N GLU A 157 10.25 -6.69 -5.47
CA GLU A 157 10.27 -8.11 -5.10
C GLU A 157 11.49 -8.43 -4.23
N GLU A 158 11.24 -9.09 -3.13
CA GLU A 158 12.21 -9.87 -2.38
C GLU A 158 11.85 -11.36 -2.61
N ASN A 159 12.51 -12.02 -3.51
CA ASN A 159 12.15 -13.34 -4.05
C ASN A 159 13.19 -14.43 -3.73
N THR A 160 13.99 -14.24 -2.69
CA THR A 160 15.06 -15.18 -2.31
C THR A 160 14.81 -15.91 -1.01
N SER A 161 13.93 -15.39 -0.17
CA SER A 161 13.65 -15.90 1.18
C SER A 161 12.85 -17.20 1.18
N ARG A 162 13.21 -18.12 2.09
CA ARG A 162 12.54 -19.42 2.31
C ARG A 162 11.94 -19.57 3.70
N SER A 163 12.08 -18.54 4.54
CA SER A 163 11.57 -18.51 5.91
C SER A 163 11.23 -17.08 6.31
N THR A 164 10.44 -16.90 7.39
CA THR A 164 10.10 -15.57 7.93
C THR A 164 11.33 -14.80 8.38
N VAL A 165 12.30 -15.50 8.97
CA VAL A 165 13.58 -14.88 9.40
C VAL A 165 14.36 -14.36 8.17
N GLU A 166 14.37 -15.12 7.08
CA GLU A 166 15.00 -14.66 5.83
C GLU A 166 14.23 -13.51 5.20
N ASN A 167 12.88 -13.58 5.17
CA ASN A 167 12.04 -12.44 4.73
C ASN A 167 12.44 -11.16 5.48
N ALA A 168 12.51 -11.22 6.81
CA ALA A 168 12.88 -10.07 7.63
C ALA A 168 14.30 -9.56 7.32
N ARG A 169 15.28 -10.46 7.24
CA ARG A 169 16.69 -10.11 6.97
C ARG A 169 16.88 -9.51 5.58
N ASN A 170 16.34 -10.16 4.55
CA ASN A 170 16.50 -9.73 3.17
C ASN A 170 15.73 -8.43 2.90
N THR A 171 14.50 -8.32 3.43
CA THR A 171 13.73 -7.06 3.39
C THR A 171 14.46 -5.92 4.12
N ASN A 172 15.10 -6.19 5.27
CA ASN A 172 15.90 -5.18 5.97
C ASN A 172 17.05 -4.63 5.10
N GLY A 173 17.69 -5.48 4.28
CA GLY A 173 18.67 -5.02 3.29
C GLY A 173 18.09 -4.00 2.30
N ILE A 174 16.88 -4.27 1.78
CA ILE A 174 16.17 -3.35 0.89
C ILE A 174 15.78 -2.05 1.61
N LEU A 175 15.23 -2.15 2.82
CA LEU A 175 14.86 -0.99 3.65
C LEU A 175 16.06 -0.09 3.94
N ALA A 176 17.20 -0.69 4.31
CA ALA A 176 18.43 0.04 4.58
C ALA A 176 18.98 0.74 3.33
N GLY A 177 19.03 0.03 2.20
CA GLY A 177 19.49 0.58 0.91
C GLY A 177 18.63 1.75 0.40
N ARG A 178 17.38 1.84 0.85
CA ARG A 178 16.45 2.94 0.52
C ARG A 178 16.44 4.09 1.52
N GLY A 179 17.13 3.97 2.63
CA GLY A 179 17.02 4.93 3.73
C GLY A 179 15.61 4.98 4.33
N ALA A 180 14.92 3.82 4.39
CA ALA A 180 13.59 3.75 4.96
C ALA A 180 13.58 4.26 6.40
N THR A 181 12.55 5.05 6.76
CA THR A 181 12.37 5.60 8.12
C THR A 181 11.42 4.78 8.97
N SER A 182 10.61 3.92 8.36
CA SER A 182 9.74 2.94 9.04
C SER A 182 9.29 1.84 8.08
N ALA A 183 8.73 0.77 8.64
CA ALA A 183 8.12 -0.30 7.89
C ALA A 183 6.76 -0.71 8.49
N VAL A 184 5.82 -1.12 7.62
CA VAL A 184 4.52 -1.67 8.01
C VAL A 184 4.38 -3.07 7.44
N VAL A 185 4.38 -4.08 8.29
CA VAL A 185 4.27 -5.49 7.91
C VAL A 185 2.80 -5.89 7.81
N VAL A 186 2.39 -6.37 6.65
CA VAL A 186 1.04 -6.87 6.38
C VAL A 186 1.08 -8.39 6.27
N THR A 187 0.38 -9.08 7.16
CA THR A 187 0.29 -10.55 7.17
C THR A 187 -0.95 -11.03 7.93
N SER A 188 -1.21 -12.33 7.92
CA SER A 188 -2.37 -12.93 8.60
C SER A 188 -2.24 -12.92 10.13
N PRO A 189 -3.37 -13.02 10.89
CA PRO A 189 -3.38 -12.90 12.36
C PRO A 189 -2.47 -13.90 13.08
N ASP A 190 -2.48 -15.15 12.63
CA ASP A 190 -1.68 -16.25 13.17
C ASP A 190 -0.15 -16.07 12.96
N HIS A 191 0.22 -15.16 12.08
CA HIS A 191 1.61 -14.93 11.69
C HIS A 191 2.16 -13.58 12.16
N LEU A 192 1.32 -12.55 12.37
CA LEU A 192 1.78 -11.17 12.55
C LEU A 192 2.71 -11.01 13.76
N GLN A 193 2.34 -11.53 14.92
CA GLN A 193 3.15 -11.37 16.13
C GLN A 193 4.58 -11.94 15.94
N ARG A 194 4.69 -13.12 15.34
CA ARG A 194 6.00 -13.73 15.04
C ARG A 194 6.77 -12.92 14.02
N ALA A 195 6.13 -12.50 12.93
CA ALA A 195 6.74 -11.68 11.91
C ALA A 195 7.27 -10.34 12.46
N MET A 196 6.48 -9.68 13.34
CA MET A 196 6.91 -8.44 13.98
C MET A 196 8.20 -8.62 14.79
N VAL A 197 8.31 -9.71 15.58
CA VAL A 197 9.55 -10.02 16.32
C VAL A 197 10.73 -10.19 15.38
N ASP A 198 10.56 -10.94 14.29
CA ASP A 198 11.64 -11.21 13.33
C ASP A 198 12.07 -9.93 12.59
N PHE A 199 11.10 -9.10 12.13
CA PHE A 199 11.39 -7.84 11.46
C PHE A 199 12.07 -6.82 12.39
N ARG A 200 11.56 -6.64 13.62
CA ARG A 200 12.17 -5.78 14.62
C ARG A 200 13.58 -6.21 14.98
N THR A 201 13.79 -7.51 15.11
CA THR A 201 15.13 -8.09 15.32
C THR A 201 16.05 -7.79 14.14
N ALA A 202 15.58 -7.93 12.91
CA ALA A 202 16.36 -7.68 11.70
C ALA A 202 16.75 -6.21 11.54
N VAL A 203 15.85 -5.27 11.88
CA VAL A 203 16.17 -3.83 11.81
C VAL A 203 16.98 -3.33 13.02
N ALA A 204 17.09 -4.12 14.09
CA ALA A 204 17.92 -3.87 15.26
C ALA A 204 17.76 -2.44 15.85
N GLY A 205 16.53 -1.96 15.99
CA GLY A 205 16.21 -0.65 16.53
C GLY A 205 16.44 0.54 15.57
N ARG A 206 16.93 0.31 14.36
CA ARG A 206 17.24 1.36 13.39
C ARG A 206 16.01 2.15 12.96
N ILE A 207 14.89 1.48 12.75
CA ILE A 207 13.61 2.07 12.36
C ILE A 207 12.45 1.42 13.13
N PRO A 208 11.33 2.12 13.36
CA PRO A 208 10.12 1.50 13.89
C PRO A 208 9.49 0.56 12.87
N VAL A 209 8.91 -0.53 13.37
CA VAL A 209 8.17 -1.51 12.59
C VAL A 209 6.79 -1.67 13.21
N ALA A 210 5.74 -1.41 12.45
CA ALA A 210 4.34 -1.59 12.84
C ALA A 210 3.70 -2.72 12.02
N GLY A 211 2.53 -3.19 12.44
CA GLY A 211 1.83 -4.29 11.81
C GLY A 211 0.41 -3.96 11.38
N VAL A 212 -0.07 -4.64 10.33
CA VAL A 212 -1.47 -4.67 9.90
C VAL A 212 -1.90 -6.12 9.73
N VAL A 213 -2.97 -6.48 10.40
CA VAL A 213 -3.60 -7.81 10.27
C VAL A 213 -4.40 -7.85 8.96
N ALA A 214 -4.14 -8.86 8.14
CA ALA A 214 -5.02 -9.23 7.04
C ALA A 214 -6.12 -10.15 7.58
N PRO A 215 -7.40 -9.83 7.41
CA PRO A 215 -8.52 -10.62 7.90
C PRO A 215 -8.68 -11.97 7.19
#